data_7dd3be6610128caaa346f9c9fb15cd13
#
_entry.id   7dd3be6610128caaa346f9c9fb15cd13
#
_cell.length_a   1.000
_cell.length_b   1.000
_cell.length_c   1.000
_cell.angle_alpha   90.00
_cell.angle_beta   90.00
_cell.angle_gamma   90.00
#
_symmetry.space_group_name_H-M   'P 1'
#
loop_
_entity.id
_entity.type
_entity.pdbx_description
1 polymer ?
#
loop_
_entity_poly.entity_id
_entity_poly.type
_entity_poly.pdbx_seq_one_letter_code
_entity_poly.pdbx_strand_id
1 'polypeptide(L)'
;TRYSGRLNLDKQLFKWMRAGYKGSYTYRHQDKNLAAIGGTSTRSTIYLSPLLNKNDYYITDDEDNVTTTYNPPTALVALKTNYENKIATNHSVYVEIEPVKNLKLRSTNSYYSYQSHAFTYNPSTLPAKNPGEGGDAARTERDDVTLSSENTLTWNISKKKHKFDVLGGFTAYSY
;
A
#
# COMPACT_ATOMS: atom_id res chain seq x y z
N THR A 1 5.81 11.39 -2.63
CA THR A 1 6.09 11.76 -1.24
C THR A 1 5.61 10.69 -0.28
N ARG A 2 6.36 10.43 0.83
CA ARG A 2 5.97 9.46 1.86
C ARG A 2 6.26 10.04 3.24
N TYR A 3 5.30 9.92 4.13
CA TYR A 3 5.45 10.23 5.55
C TYR A 3 5.11 8.99 6.37
N SER A 4 5.88 8.71 7.41
CA SER A 4 5.59 7.62 8.31
C SER A 4 5.99 7.97 9.75
N GLY A 5 5.14 7.58 10.68
CA GLY A 5 5.36 7.70 12.12
C GLY A 5 5.14 6.35 12.81
N ARG A 6 5.87 6.11 13.89
CA ARG A 6 5.71 4.92 14.74
C ARG A 6 5.82 5.29 16.20
N LEU A 7 4.94 4.73 17.00
CA LEU A 7 4.93 4.86 18.45
C LEU A 7 4.90 3.47 19.08
N ASN A 8 5.83 3.23 19.99
CA ASN A 8 5.86 2.01 20.79
C ASN A 8 5.89 2.41 22.27
N LEU A 9 4.93 1.92 23.02
CA LEU A 9 4.82 2.11 24.46
C LEU A 9 4.79 0.73 25.12
N ASP A 10 5.52 0.59 26.20
CA ASP A 10 5.62 -0.65 26.93
C ASP A 10 5.79 -0.32 28.40
N LYS A 11 4.97 -0.91 29.28
CA LYS A 11 5.00 -0.62 30.69
C LYS A 11 4.67 -1.85 31.53
N GLN A 12 5.49 -2.05 32.55
CA GLN A 12 5.19 -2.94 33.67
C GLN A 12 4.18 -2.23 34.59
N LEU A 13 2.95 -2.72 34.62
CA LEU A 13 1.88 -2.14 35.45
C LEU A 13 1.95 -2.68 36.89
N PHE A 14 2.13 -3.99 37.01
CA PHE A 14 2.30 -4.70 38.27
C PHE A 14 3.44 -5.72 38.13
N LYS A 15 3.91 -6.29 39.24
CA LYS A 15 4.95 -7.33 39.19
C LYS A 15 4.58 -8.53 38.32
N TRP A 16 3.29 -8.77 38.16
CA TRP A 16 2.71 -9.88 37.39
C TRP A 16 2.03 -9.48 36.10
N MET A 17 1.98 -8.17 35.76
CA MET A 17 1.26 -7.66 34.59
C MET A 17 2.04 -6.62 33.82
N ARG A 18 2.14 -6.80 32.52
CA ARG A 18 2.76 -5.88 31.55
C ARG A 18 1.76 -5.58 30.44
N ALA A 19 1.74 -4.35 29.98
CA ALA A 19 0.93 -3.95 28.83
C ALA A 19 1.75 -3.07 27.90
N GLY A 20 1.39 -3.11 26.63
CA GLY A 20 2.03 -2.27 25.66
C GLY A 20 1.13 -1.94 24.48
N TYR A 21 1.51 -0.88 23.78
CA TYR A 21 0.87 -0.39 22.58
C TYR A 21 1.93 -0.18 21.50
N LYS A 22 1.59 -0.60 20.28
CA LYS A 22 2.38 -0.32 19.09
C LYS A 22 1.47 0.30 18.06
N GLY A 23 1.81 1.49 17.60
CA GLY A 23 1.10 2.19 16.56
C GLY A 23 2.02 2.57 15.42
N SER A 24 1.54 2.47 14.19
CA SER A 24 2.22 3.02 13.04
C SER A 24 1.21 3.64 12.08
N TYR A 25 1.63 4.73 11.47
CA TYR A 25 0.90 5.44 10.43
C TYR A 25 1.83 5.67 9.26
N THR A 26 1.36 5.42 8.05
CA THR A 26 2.09 5.71 6.82
C THR A 26 1.14 6.36 5.83
N TYR A 27 1.53 7.52 5.34
CA TYR A 27 0.90 8.19 4.21
C TYR A 27 1.87 8.19 3.03
N ARG A 28 1.38 7.84 1.84
CA ARG A 28 2.13 7.90 0.59
C ARG A 28 1.29 8.59 -0.48
N HIS A 29 1.85 9.63 -1.06
CA HIS A 29 1.34 10.24 -2.28
C HIS A 29 2.27 9.89 -3.44
N GLN A 30 1.71 9.45 -4.53
CA GLN A 30 2.42 9.12 -5.76
C GLN A 30 1.70 9.71 -6.94
N ASP A 31 2.40 10.51 -7.73
CA ASP A 31 1.95 10.96 -9.04
C ASP A 31 2.01 9.78 -10.02
N LYS A 32 0.92 9.53 -10.74
CA LYS A 32 0.81 8.44 -11.73
C LYS A 32 0.85 8.97 -13.15
N ASN A 33 1.86 9.73 -13.47
CA ASN A 33 1.95 10.45 -14.73
C ASN A 33 2.12 9.53 -15.96
N LEU A 34 2.36 8.24 -15.79
CA LEU A 34 2.90 7.39 -16.86
C LEU A 34 2.28 6.01 -17.01
N ALA A 35 1.55 5.53 -16.01
CA ALA A 35 1.04 4.16 -16.03
C ALA A 35 -0.29 4.00 -16.79
N ALA A 36 -0.93 5.11 -17.15
CA ALA A 36 -2.32 5.11 -17.61
C ALA A 36 -2.50 5.09 -19.13
N ILE A 37 -1.43 5.20 -19.90
CA ILE A 37 -1.56 5.31 -21.34
C ILE A 37 -1.05 4.03 -22.01
N GLY A 38 -1.98 3.17 -22.37
CA GLY A 38 -1.90 2.04 -23.27
C GLY A 38 -0.51 1.52 -23.64
N GLY A 39 0.26 0.99 -22.69
CA GLY A 39 1.52 0.29 -22.96
C GLY A 39 2.71 1.16 -23.33
N THR A 40 2.54 2.47 -23.49
CA THR A 40 3.65 3.38 -23.80
C THR A 40 4.37 3.76 -22.52
N SER A 41 5.53 3.16 -22.30
CA SER A 41 6.35 3.42 -21.10
C SER A 41 7.01 4.80 -21.18
N THR A 42 7.40 5.36 -20.03
CA THR A 42 8.30 6.54 -19.94
C THR A 42 9.52 6.41 -20.85
N ARG A 43 9.97 5.17 -21.06
CA ARG A 43 11.11 4.87 -21.91
C ARG A 43 10.88 5.32 -23.35
N SER A 44 9.69 5.09 -23.93
CA SER A 44 9.39 5.52 -25.31
C SER A 44 9.35 7.04 -25.42
N THR A 45 8.88 7.75 -24.39
CA THR A 45 8.88 9.22 -24.36
C THR A 45 10.30 9.81 -24.29
N ILE A 46 11.22 9.15 -23.59
CA ILE A 46 12.64 9.59 -23.45
C ILE A 46 13.39 9.41 -24.78
N TYR A 47 13.04 8.41 -25.58
CA TYR A 47 13.69 8.13 -26.87
C TYR A 47 13.14 8.95 -28.04
N LEU A 48 12.05 9.71 -27.83
CA LEU A 48 11.53 10.58 -28.86
C LEU A 48 12.47 11.77 -29.10
N SER A 49 12.70 12.07 -30.37
CA SER A 49 13.42 13.28 -30.74
C SER A 49 12.64 14.52 -30.28
N PRO A 50 13.29 15.51 -29.65
CA PRO A 50 12.65 16.76 -29.28
C PRO A 50 12.18 17.60 -30.51
N LEU A 51 12.62 17.20 -31.71
CA LEU A 51 12.28 17.87 -32.98
C LEU A 51 11.10 17.24 -33.71
N LEU A 52 10.45 16.20 -33.13
CA LEU A 52 9.27 15.60 -33.75
C LEU A 52 8.11 16.58 -33.76
N ASN A 53 7.48 16.71 -34.93
CA ASN A 53 6.23 17.42 -35.08
C ASN A 53 5.06 16.64 -34.47
N LYS A 54 3.94 17.31 -34.25
CA LYS A 54 2.73 16.69 -33.69
C LYS A 54 2.26 15.46 -34.48
N ASN A 55 2.43 15.48 -35.79
CA ASN A 55 1.99 14.40 -36.69
C ASN A 55 2.93 13.18 -36.63
N ASP A 56 4.17 13.35 -36.15
CA ASP A 56 5.18 12.28 -36.07
C ASP A 56 4.98 11.39 -34.85
N TYR A 57 4.00 11.70 -33.99
CA TYR A 57 3.66 10.86 -32.84
C TYR A 57 2.79 9.65 -33.20
N TYR A 58 2.33 9.58 -34.44
CA TYR A 58 1.52 8.48 -34.96
C TYR A 58 2.32 7.71 -36.01
N ILE A 59 2.32 6.40 -35.90
CA ILE A 59 2.78 5.51 -36.96
C ILE A 59 1.53 4.92 -37.57
N THR A 60 1.33 5.14 -38.86
CA THR A 60 0.22 4.60 -39.63
C THR A 60 0.69 3.43 -40.50
N ASP A 61 -0.22 2.52 -40.82
CA ASP A 61 -0.04 1.53 -41.87
C ASP A 61 -0.33 2.11 -43.27
N ASP A 62 -0.27 1.25 -44.31
CA ASP A 62 -0.52 1.64 -45.70
C ASP A 62 -1.97 2.06 -45.98
N GLU A 63 -2.90 1.82 -45.04
CA GLU A 63 -4.30 2.20 -45.06
C GLU A 63 -4.60 3.43 -44.20
N ASP A 64 -3.59 4.18 -43.79
CA ASP A 64 -3.66 5.33 -42.87
C ASP A 64 -4.24 5.02 -41.46
N ASN A 65 -4.31 3.74 -41.06
CA ASN A 65 -4.69 3.39 -39.71
C ASN A 65 -3.52 3.60 -38.72
N VAL A 66 -3.78 4.20 -37.59
CA VAL A 66 -2.77 4.41 -36.55
C VAL A 66 -2.40 3.08 -35.88
N THR A 67 -1.20 2.60 -36.15
CA THR A 67 -0.70 1.34 -35.60
C THR A 67 0.08 1.54 -34.29
N THR A 68 0.71 2.71 -34.13
CA THR A 68 1.48 3.03 -32.93
C THR A 68 1.39 4.51 -32.61
N THR A 69 1.25 4.83 -31.36
CA THR A 69 1.26 6.22 -30.85
C THR A 69 2.36 6.41 -29.83
N TYR A 70 3.03 7.55 -29.91
CA TYR A 70 4.01 7.98 -28.92
C TYR A 70 3.47 9.16 -28.11
N ASN A 71 3.71 9.16 -26.82
CA ASN A 71 3.33 10.28 -25.98
C ASN A 71 4.47 11.32 -25.93
N PRO A 72 4.22 12.54 -26.41
CA PRO A 72 5.21 13.61 -26.32
C PRO A 72 5.47 13.99 -24.85
N PRO A 73 6.61 14.62 -24.55
CA PRO A 73 6.89 15.12 -23.19
C PRO A 73 5.79 16.05 -22.64
N THR A 74 5.09 16.78 -23.53
CA THR A 74 3.95 17.64 -23.17
C THR A 74 2.75 16.86 -22.64
N ALA A 75 2.56 15.60 -23.06
CA ALA A 75 1.52 14.74 -22.52
C ALA A 75 1.73 14.43 -21.03
N LEU A 76 2.98 14.38 -20.57
CA LEU A 76 3.31 14.19 -19.15
C LEU A 76 2.77 15.32 -18.28
N VAL A 77 2.72 16.54 -18.83
CA VAL A 77 2.15 17.71 -18.14
C VAL A 77 0.63 17.57 -18.01
N ALA A 78 -0.04 17.08 -19.05
CA ALA A 78 -1.48 16.83 -19.02
C ALA A 78 -1.89 15.73 -18.00
N LEU A 79 -0.98 14.82 -17.69
CA LEU A 79 -1.20 13.72 -16.76
C LEU A 79 -0.82 14.04 -15.30
N LYS A 80 -0.40 15.27 -15.01
CA LYS A 80 -0.05 15.67 -13.63
C LYS A 80 -1.19 15.55 -12.63
N THR A 81 -2.43 15.48 -13.09
CA THR A 81 -3.61 15.27 -12.26
C THR A 81 -3.76 13.83 -11.79
N ASN A 82 -3.02 12.88 -12.40
CA ASN A 82 -3.11 11.47 -12.05
C ASN A 82 -2.29 11.18 -10.79
N TYR A 83 -2.96 10.70 -9.76
CA TYR A 83 -2.31 10.44 -8.48
C TYR A 83 -2.86 9.19 -7.79
N GLU A 84 -2.10 8.70 -6.83
CA GLU A 84 -2.55 7.69 -5.89
C GLU A 84 -2.10 8.07 -4.47
N ASN A 85 -3.07 8.12 -3.57
CA ASN A 85 -2.85 8.28 -2.15
C ASN A 85 -3.06 6.95 -1.45
N LYS A 86 -2.11 6.57 -0.60
CA LYS A 86 -2.19 5.38 0.24
C LYS A 86 -2.01 5.76 1.68
N ILE A 87 -2.91 5.27 2.52
CA ILE A 87 -2.84 5.41 3.97
C ILE A 87 -2.82 3.99 4.55
N ALA A 88 -1.84 3.70 5.38
CA ALA A 88 -1.79 2.46 6.13
C ALA A 88 -1.62 2.78 7.61
N THR A 89 -2.50 2.23 8.43
CA THR A 89 -2.43 2.33 9.88
C THR A 89 -2.38 0.95 10.50
N ASN A 90 -1.59 0.81 11.54
CA ASN A 90 -1.54 -0.41 12.33
C ASN A 90 -1.50 -0.03 13.81
N HIS A 91 -2.43 -0.55 14.57
CA HIS A 91 -2.53 -0.37 16.01
C HIS A 91 -2.59 -1.74 16.67
N SER A 92 -1.71 -1.98 17.62
CA SER A 92 -1.65 -3.24 18.35
C SER A 92 -1.53 -2.96 19.84
N VAL A 93 -2.42 -3.53 20.62
CA VAL A 93 -2.41 -3.49 22.08
C VAL A 93 -2.16 -4.89 22.59
N TYR A 94 -1.26 -5.04 23.55
CA TYR A 94 -1.10 -6.32 24.21
C TYR A 94 -1.15 -6.17 25.73
N VAL A 95 -1.62 -7.23 26.35
CA VAL A 95 -1.54 -7.44 27.80
C VAL A 95 -0.88 -8.80 28.03
N GLU A 96 0.12 -8.82 28.88
CA GLU A 96 0.81 -10.03 29.35
C GLU A 96 0.66 -10.13 30.85
N ILE A 97 0.21 -11.28 31.34
CA ILE A 97 0.07 -11.57 32.76
C ILE A 97 0.86 -12.83 33.12
N GLU A 98 1.51 -12.81 34.26
CA GLU A 98 2.21 -13.96 34.88
C GLU A 98 1.53 -14.30 36.22
N PRO A 99 0.39 -15.02 36.20
CA PRO A 99 -0.40 -15.27 37.41
C PRO A 99 0.36 -16.16 38.42
N VAL A 100 1.19 -17.05 37.91
CA VAL A 100 2.12 -17.85 38.70
C VAL A 100 3.48 -17.88 38.02
N LYS A 101 4.52 -18.09 38.76
CA LYS A 101 5.91 -18.10 38.25
C LYS A 101 6.07 -19.02 37.06
N ASN A 102 6.64 -18.47 35.98
CA ASN A 102 6.90 -19.15 34.70
C ASN A 102 5.67 -19.52 33.87
N LEU A 103 4.45 -19.11 34.25
CA LEU A 103 3.25 -19.24 33.42
C LEU A 103 2.86 -17.86 32.91
N LYS A 104 2.98 -17.64 31.61
CA LYS A 104 2.64 -16.38 30.95
C LYS A 104 1.45 -16.54 30.03
N LEU A 105 0.50 -15.65 30.18
CA LEU A 105 -0.65 -15.48 29.30
C LEU A 105 -0.49 -14.14 28.61
N ARG A 106 -0.53 -14.14 27.29
CA ARG A 106 -0.46 -12.91 26.49
C ARG A 106 -1.61 -12.84 25.53
N SER A 107 -2.30 -11.73 25.54
CA SER A 107 -3.32 -11.38 24.55
C SER A 107 -2.83 -10.17 23.76
N THR A 108 -2.81 -10.28 22.45
CA THR A 108 -2.47 -9.19 21.52
C THR A 108 -3.63 -8.98 20.58
N ASN A 109 -4.16 -7.76 20.56
CA ASN A 109 -5.25 -7.38 19.68
C ASN A 109 -4.75 -6.29 18.73
N SER A 110 -4.94 -6.51 17.44
CA SER A 110 -4.43 -5.60 16.42
C SER A 110 -5.54 -5.17 15.46
N TYR A 111 -5.47 -3.90 15.09
CA TYR A 111 -6.27 -3.27 14.05
C TYR A 111 -5.34 -2.80 12.95
N TYR A 112 -5.59 -3.26 11.74
CA TYR A 112 -4.91 -2.81 10.54
C TYR A 112 -5.94 -2.20 9.59
N SER A 113 -5.64 -1.01 9.06
CA SER A 113 -6.45 -0.39 8.02
C SER A 113 -5.54 0.06 6.88
N TYR A 114 -5.97 -0.24 5.67
CA TYR A 114 -5.32 0.20 4.46
C TYR A 114 -6.35 0.87 3.54
N GLN A 115 -6.05 2.11 3.15
CA GLN A 115 -6.86 2.89 2.24
C GLN A 115 -6.03 3.30 1.03
N SER A 116 -6.61 3.16 -0.15
CA SER A 116 -6.00 3.61 -1.40
C SER A 116 -7.01 4.36 -2.23
N HIS A 117 -6.71 5.60 -2.59
CA HIS A 117 -7.50 6.45 -3.46
C HIS A 117 -6.65 6.81 -4.67
N ALA A 118 -7.04 6.32 -5.83
CA ALA A 118 -6.39 6.63 -7.09
C ALA A 118 -7.34 7.40 -8.00
N PHE A 119 -6.81 8.41 -8.66
CA PHE A 119 -7.48 9.16 -9.69
C PHE A 119 -6.63 9.17 -10.95
N THR A 120 -7.25 8.88 -12.09
CA THR A 120 -6.64 8.97 -13.42
C THR A 120 -7.56 9.75 -14.33
N TYR A 121 -6.96 10.63 -15.12
CA TYR A 121 -7.65 11.37 -16.17
C TYR A 121 -6.77 11.40 -17.42
N ASN A 122 -7.32 10.93 -18.51
CA ASN A 122 -6.67 10.93 -19.82
C ASN A 122 -7.47 11.89 -20.71
N PRO A 123 -6.96 13.10 -20.98
CA PRO A 123 -7.65 14.05 -21.84
C PRO A 123 -7.72 13.55 -23.29
N SER A 124 -8.77 13.96 -24.01
CA SER A 124 -8.97 13.65 -25.44
C SER A 124 -7.85 14.17 -26.34
N THR A 125 -7.05 15.10 -25.83
CA THR A 125 -5.92 15.70 -26.57
C THR A 125 -4.66 14.88 -26.55
N LEU A 126 -4.65 13.74 -25.84
CA LEU A 126 -3.49 12.84 -25.84
C LEU A 126 -3.36 12.16 -27.22
N PRO A 127 -2.13 12.04 -27.75
CA PRO A 127 -1.89 11.35 -29.01
C PRO A 127 -2.36 9.89 -29.05
N ALA A 128 -2.41 9.24 -27.87
CA ALA A 128 -2.89 7.86 -27.73
C ALA A 128 -4.42 7.72 -27.87
N LYS A 129 -5.16 8.84 -27.99
CA LYS A 129 -6.60 8.85 -28.24
C LYS A 129 -6.87 9.00 -29.74
N ASN A 130 -7.82 8.20 -30.24
CA ASN A 130 -8.24 8.32 -31.62
C ASN A 130 -8.94 9.67 -31.84
N PRO A 131 -8.86 10.23 -33.06
CA PRO A 131 -9.61 11.43 -33.39
C PRO A 131 -11.12 11.25 -33.15
N GLY A 132 -11.70 12.14 -32.35
CA GLY A 132 -13.13 12.07 -31.97
C GLY A 132 -13.44 11.28 -30.70
N GLU A 133 -12.48 10.56 -30.13
CA GLU A 133 -12.63 9.97 -28.78
C GLU A 133 -12.63 11.07 -27.73
N GLY A 134 -13.52 10.95 -26.75
CA GLY A 134 -13.54 11.79 -25.55
C GLY A 134 -12.40 11.48 -24.61
N GLY A 135 -12.16 12.36 -23.61
CA GLY A 135 -11.31 12.04 -22.49
C GLY A 135 -11.96 10.98 -21.60
N ASP A 136 -11.15 10.23 -20.87
CA ASP A 136 -11.62 9.27 -19.87
C ASP A 136 -11.08 9.61 -18.49
N ALA A 137 -11.91 9.38 -17.48
CA ALA A 137 -11.53 9.51 -16.07
C ALA A 137 -11.90 8.24 -15.32
N ALA A 138 -11.03 7.83 -14.40
CA ALA A 138 -11.30 6.74 -13.49
C ALA A 138 -10.92 7.13 -12.07
N ARG A 139 -11.77 6.72 -11.11
CA ARG A 139 -11.50 6.80 -9.69
C ARG A 139 -11.58 5.42 -9.11
N THR A 140 -10.52 5.00 -8.43
CA THR A 140 -10.45 3.72 -7.74
C THR A 140 -10.27 3.97 -6.26
N GLU A 141 -11.14 3.39 -5.46
CA GLU A 141 -11.09 3.44 -4.01
C GLU A 141 -11.00 2.02 -3.48
N ARG A 142 -10.17 1.84 -2.48
CA ARG A 142 -10.01 0.57 -1.78
C ARG A 142 -9.83 0.84 -0.30
N ASP A 143 -10.67 0.21 0.50
CA ASP A 143 -10.63 0.24 1.95
C ASP A 143 -10.58 -1.19 2.48
N ASP A 144 -9.48 -1.55 3.11
CA ASP A 144 -9.31 -2.85 3.75
C ASP A 144 -9.16 -2.63 5.26
N VAL A 145 -9.88 -3.39 6.06
CA VAL A 145 -9.76 -3.40 7.51
C VAL A 145 -9.56 -4.83 7.97
N THR A 146 -8.56 -5.06 8.79
CA THR A 146 -8.31 -6.35 9.42
C THR A 146 -8.22 -6.19 10.92
N LEU A 147 -9.00 -6.97 11.63
CA LEU A 147 -8.90 -7.15 13.07
C LEU A 147 -8.26 -8.50 13.36
N SER A 148 -7.31 -8.54 14.29
CA SER A 148 -6.74 -9.81 14.75
C SER A 148 -6.64 -9.86 16.28
N SER A 149 -6.87 -11.04 16.83
CA SER A 149 -6.69 -11.34 18.24
C SER A 149 -5.84 -12.59 18.36
N GLU A 150 -4.66 -12.45 18.95
CA GLU A 150 -3.71 -13.52 19.21
C GLU A 150 -3.60 -13.72 20.72
N ASN A 151 -3.85 -14.94 21.17
CA ASN A 151 -3.78 -15.31 22.57
C ASN A 151 -2.80 -16.46 22.73
N THR A 152 -1.80 -16.28 23.56
CA THR A 152 -0.75 -17.27 23.79
C THR A 152 -0.60 -17.60 25.25
N LEU A 153 -0.37 -18.86 25.55
CA LEU A 153 -0.01 -19.42 26.85
C LEU A 153 1.40 -19.97 26.74
N THR A 154 2.32 -19.52 27.57
CA THR A 154 3.66 -20.08 27.67
C THR A 154 3.91 -20.54 29.08
N TRP A 155 4.32 -21.79 29.26
CA TRP A 155 4.64 -22.34 30.58
C TRP A 155 6.00 -23.02 30.56
N ASN A 156 6.94 -22.48 31.35
CA ASN A 156 8.28 -22.98 31.49
C ASN A 156 8.38 -23.78 32.80
N ILE A 157 8.46 -25.08 32.69
CA ILE A 157 8.52 -25.98 33.83
C ILE A 157 9.97 -26.48 34.01
N SER A 158 10.58 -26.19 35.14
CA SER A 158 11.90 -26.71 35.47
C SER A 158 11.83 -27.56 36.75
N LYS A 159 12.13 -28.86 36.62
CA LYS A 159 12.13 -29.78 37.73
C LYS A 159 13.42 -30.62 37.72
N LYS A 160 14.30 -30.39 38.67
CA LYS A 160 15.63 -31.04 38.79
C LYS A 160 16.44 -30.92 37.49
N LYS A 161 16.64 -32.05 36.76
CA LYS A 161 17.38 -32.11 35.49
C LYS A 161 16.50 -31.94 34.25
N HIS A 162 15.19 -31.85 34.41
CA HIS A 162 14.24 -31.75 33.29
C HIS A 162 13.71 -30.33 33.15
N LYS A 163 13.68 -29.85 31.89
CA LYS A 163 13.07 -28.58 31.50
C LYS A 163 12.06 -28.88 30.43
N PHE A 164 10.86 -28.36 30.59
CA PHE A 164 9.76 -28.45 29.61
C PHE A 164 9.24 -27.05 29.32
N ASP A 165 9.14 -26.74 28.07
CA ASP A 165 8.56 -25.49 27.57
C ASP A 165 7.29 -25.85 26.79
N VAL A 166 6.16 -25.41 27.31
CA VAL A 166 4.84 -25.63 26.70
C VAL A 166 4.36 -24.31 26.13
N LEU A 167 4.01 -24.30 24.85
CA LEU A 167 3.40 -23.16 24.18
C LEU A 167 2.06 -23.62 23.58
N GLY A 168 0.99 -22.92 23.93
CA GLY A 168 -0.32 -23.03 23.33
C GLY A 168 -0.78 -21.69 22.82
N GLY A 169 -1.56 -21.63 21.74
CA GLY A 169 -2.06 -20.37 21.21
C GLY A 169 -3.33 -20.54 20.40
N PHE A 170 -4.07 -19.44 20.33
CA PHE A 170 -5.28 -19.30 19.51
C PHE A 170 -5.23 -17.93 18.83
N THR A 171 -5.57 -17.92 17.53
CA THR A 171 -5.64 -16.70 16.74
C THR A 171 -6.97 -16.60 16.01
N ALA A 172 -7.59 -15.44 16.05
CA ALA A 172 -8.80 -15.10 15.30
C ALA A 172 -8.54 -13.88 14.43
N TYR A 173 -9.11 -13.90 13.22
CA TYR A 173 -9.09 -12.81 12.25
C TYR A 173 -10.50 -12.47 11.79
N SER A 174 -10.71 -11.17 11.51
CA SER A 174 -11.88 -10.65 10.80
C SER A 174 -11.39 -9.68 9.72
N TYR A 175 -11.98 -9.81 8.53
CA TYR A 175 -11.68 -8.97 7.37
C TYR A 175 -12.91 -8.16 6.97
#